data_701d50ffa22992e7879bf8997ef44da5
#
_entry.id   701d50ffa22992e7879bf8997ef44da5
#
_cell.length_a   1.000
_cell.length_b   1.000
_cell.length_c   1.000
_cell.angle_alpha   90.00
_cell.angle_beta   90.00
_cell.angle_gamma   90.00
#
_symmetry.space_group_name_H-M   'P 1'
#
loop_
_entity.id
_entity.type
_entity.pdbx_description
1 polymer ?
#
loop_
_entity_poly.entity_id
_entity_poly.type
_entity_poly.pdbx_seq_one_letter_code
_entity_poly.pdbx_strand_id
1 'polypeptide(L)'
;MLVSTAKPRVNFASVKNPLPYPDFLEVQLKSFRDFLQLDTALESRKNEGLYKVFAENFPIADTRNNFVLEFLDYYIDPPRYTIDECLERGLTYSVPLKAKLKLYCTDPDHEDFDTVIQDVYLGPIPYMTEKGTFVINGAERVVVSQLHRSPGVFFGSSIHANGTQ
;
A
#
# COMPACT_ATOMS: atom_id res chain seq x y z
N MET A 1 24.76 49.74 -6.67
CA MET A 1 25.37 48.57 -5.98
C MET A 1 24.60 47.33 -6.46
N LEU A 2 25.25 46.56 -7.35
CA LEU A 2 24.68 45.29 -7.80
C LEU A 2 24.98 44.22 -6.74
N VAL A 3 23.98 43.82 -5.99
CA VAL A 3 24.07 42.70 -5.05
C VAL A 3 24.21 41.43 -5.87
N SER A 4 25.40 40.84 -5.84
CA SER A 4 25.66 39.54 -6.48
C SER A 4 24.80 38.46 -5.79
N THR A 5 23.84 37.94 -6.49
CA THR A 5 23.00 36.81 -6.07
C THR A 5 23.67 35.45 -6.34
N ALA A 6 24.98 35.39 -6.35
CA ALA A 6 25.72 34.16 -6.52
C ALA A 6 25.42 33.21 -5.34
N LYS A 7 24.80 32.07 -5.62
CA LYS A 7 24.59 31.01 -4.64
C LYS A 7 25.93 30.59 -4.03
N PRO A 8 26.01 30.38 -2.71
CA PRO A 8 27.26 29.97 -2.07
C PRO A 8 27.72 28.63 -2.68
N ARG A 9 28.98 28.58 -3.05
CA ARG A 9 29.61 27.33 -3.52
C ARG A 9 29.73 26.36 -2.35
N VAL A 10 29.19 25.18 -2.49
CA VAL A 10 29.34 24.09 -1.52
C VAL A 10 30.58 23.28 -1.91
N ASN A 11 31.54 23.17 -0.98
CA ASN A 11 32.75 22.37 -1.16
C ASN A 11 32.53 20.98 -0.53
N PHE A 12 32.33 19.96 -1.36
CA PHE A 12 32.13 18.57 -0.91
C PHE A 12 33.45 17.85 -0.55
N ALA A 13 34.62 18.43 -0.86
CA ALA A 13 35.91 17.82 -0.53
C ALA A 13 36.20 17.80 0.99
N SER A 14 35.55 18.69 1.76
CA SER A 14 35.72 18.78 3.22
C SER A 14 34.53 18.20 4.01
N VAL A 15 33.58 17.56 3.36
CA VAL A 15 32.43 16.95 4.03
C VAL A 15 32.89 15.72 4.81
N LYS A 16 32.86 15.81 6.14
CA LYS A 16 33.28 14.72 7.04
C LYS A 16 32.33 13.53 7.09
N ASN A 17 31.05 13.76 6.82
CA ASN A 17 30.03 12.73 6.78
C ASN A 17 29.45 12.67 5.36
N PRO A 18 29.94 11.75 4.52
CA PRO A 18 29.28 11.45 3.24
C PRO A 18 27.85 10.99 3.50
N LEU A 19 26.99 11.12 2.53
CA LEU A 19 25.62 10.57 2.59
C LEU A 19 25.67 9.11 3.02
N PRO A 20 24.80 8.67 3.92
CA PRO A 20 24.75 7.27 4.31
C PRO A 20 24.46 6.43 3.06
N TYR A 21 25.05 5.25 3.00
CA TYR A 21 24.74 4.30 1.94
C TYR A 21 23.26 3.92 2.01
N PRO A 22 22.52 3.96 0.89
CA PRO A 22 21.15 3.53 0.90
C PRO A 22 21.07 2.03 1.18
N ASP A 23 20.06 1.63 1.93
CA ASP A 23 19.70 0.21 2.04
C ASP A 23 19.08 -0.24 0.72
N PHE A 24 19.71 -1.21 0.05
CA PHE A 24 19.24 -1.73 -1.24
C PHE A 24 17.91 -2.47 -1.13
N LEU A 25 17.53 -2.95 0.05
CA LEU A 25 16.27 -3.62 0.31
C LEU A 25 15.15 -2.65 0.75
N GLU A 26 15.49 -1.40 1.04
CA GLU A 26 14.53 -0.42 1.55
C GLU A 26 13.32 -0.24 0.62
N VAL A 27 13.54 -0.22 -0.69
CA VAL A 27 12.47 -0.05 -1.68
C VAL A 27 11.41 -1.16 -1.54
N GLN A 28 11.85 -2.40 -1.40
CA GLN A 28 10.97 -3.56 -1.25
C GLN A 28 10.25 -3.54 0.10
N LEU A 29 11.01 -3.46 1.18
CA LEU A 29 10.50 -3.52 2.55
C LEU A 29 9.60 -2.34 2.90
N LYS A 30 9.99 -1.13 2.50
CA LYS A 30 9.23 0.08 2.77
C LYS A 30 7.92 0.09 1.99
N SER A 31 7.93 -0.23 0.69
CA SER A 31 6.72 -0.25 -0.12
C SER A 31 5.69 -1.24 0.42
N PHE A 32 6.14 -2.39 0.92
CA PHE A 32 5.24 -3.39 1.50
C PHE A 32 4.70 -2.96 2.87
N ARG A 33 5.52 -2.34 3.71
CA ARG A 33 5.07 -1.74 4.98
C ARG A 33 4.07 -0.60 4.75
N ASP A 34 4.35 0.27 3.79
CA ASP A 34 3.46 1.38 3.43
C ASP A 34 2.14 0.86 2.83
N PHE A 35 2.17 -0.27 2.12
CA PHE A 35 0.96 -0.91 1.59
C PHE A 35 0.07 -1.46 2.72
N LEU A 36 0.64 -2.16 3.69
CA LEU A 36 -0.12 -2.79 4.76
C LEU A 36 -0.42 -1.86 5.94
N GLN A 37 0.43 -0.89 6.24
CA GLN A 37 0.31 0.08 7.34
C GLN A 37 -0.08 -0.55 8.70
N LEU A 38 0.41 -1.75 9.00
CA LEU A 38 0.04 -2.48 10.21
C LEU A 38 0.61 -1.87 11.49
N ASP A 39 1.80 -1.27 11.38
CA ASP A 39 2.51 -0.64 12.50
C ASP A 39 1.95 0.76 12.84
N THR A 40 0.97 1.23 12.07
CA THR A 40 0.38 2.56 12.22
C THR A 40 -0.99 2.44 12.87
N ALA A 41 -1.23 3.23 13.93
CA ALA A 41 -2.55 3.32 14.55
C ALA A 41 -3.60 3.77 13.52
N LEU A 42 -4.82 3.27 13.64
CA LEU A 42 -5.91 3.52 12.68
C LEU A 42 -6.10 5.00 12.34
N GLU A 43 -6.06 5.86 13.35
CA GLU A 43 -6.23 7.32 13.20
C GLU A 43 -5.10 8.00 12.40
N SER A 44 -3.93 7.36 12.36
CA SER A 44 -2.73 7.89 11.71
C SER A 44 -2.44 7.24 10.36
N ARG A 45 -3.27 6.27 9.95
CA ARG A 45 -3.11 5.60 8.65
C ARG A 45 -3.35 6.57 7.50
N LYS A 46 -2.47 6.53 6.53
CA LYS A 46 -2.61 7.31 5.30
C LYS A 46 -3.64 6.66 4.39
N ASN A 47 -4.38 7.46 3.63
CA ASN A 47 -5.31 6.96 2.62
C ASN A 47 -4.56 6.43 1.37
N GLU A 48 -3.76 5.39 1.57
CA GLU A 48 -2.91 4.73 0.57
C GLU A 48 -2.93 3.22 0.80
N GLY A 49 -2.50 2.46 -0.21
CA GLY A 49 -2.37 1.01 -0.12
C GLY A 49 -3.67 0.28 0.18
N LEU A 50 -3.62 -0.69 1.08
CA LEU A 50 -4.74 -1.55 1.44
C LEU A 50 -5.87 -0.78 2.15
N TYR A 51 -5.52 0.18 3.01
CA TYR A 51 -6.49 1.01 3.71
C TYR A 51 -7.37 1.80 2.75
N LYS A 52 -6.78 2.37 1.69
CA LYS A 52 -7.52 3.09 0.65
C LYS A 52 -8.57 2.21 -0.03
N VAL A 53 -8.23 0.96 -0.34
CA VAL A 53 -9.16 0.02 -0.97
C VAL A 53 -10.38 -0.22 -0.09
N PHE A 54 -10.19 -0.38 1.24
CA PHE A 54 -11.31 -0.50 2.15
C PHE A 54 -12.11 0.80 2.25
N ALA A 55 -11.43 1.94 2.41
CA ALA A 55 -12.10 3.23 2.53
C ALA A 55 -12.94 3.62 1.30
N GLU A 56 -12.53 3.20 0.09
CA GLU A 56 -13.28 3.46 -1.15
C GLU A 56 -14.47 2.52 -1.35
N ASN A 57 -14.41 1.29 -0.82
CA ASN A 57 -15.47 0.30 -0.98
C ASN A 57 -16.51 0.32 0.13
N PHE A 58 -16.20 0.88 1.28
CA PHE A 58 -17.11 0.98 2.42
C PHE A 58 -17.51 2.44 2.68
N PRO A 59 -18.69 2.70 3.23
CA PRO A 59 -19.72 1.76 3.65
C PRO A 59 -20.50 1.13 2.49
N ILE A 60 -20.98 -0.10 2.69
CA ILE A 60 -21.86 -0.79 1.75
C ILE A 60 -23.28 -0.73 2.34
N ALA A 61 -24.19 -0.12 1.60
CA ALA A 61 -25.60 -0.05 1.97
C ALA A 61 -26.44 -1.00 1.11
N ASP A 62 -27.49 -1.53 1.71
CA ASP A 62 -28.51 -2.28 0.97
C ASP A 62 -29.27 -1.38 -0.01
N THR A 63 -29.88 -1.96 -1.03
CA THR A 63 -30.70 -1.27 -2.05
C THR A 63 -31.83 -0.44 -1.46
N ARG A 64 -32.31 -0.80 -0.27
CA ARG A 64 -33.34 -0.08 0.49
C ARG A 64 -32.76 0.86 1.55
N ASN A 65 -31.43 0.92 1.71
CA ASN A 65 -30.71 1.64 2.77
C ASN A 65 -31.12 1.27 4.21
N ASN A 66 -31.69 0.07 4.40
CA ASN A 66 -32.11 -0.38 5.73
C ASN A 66 -30.90 -0.90 6.54
N PHE A 67 -29.94 -1.56 5.85
CA PHE A 67 -28.75 -2.11 6.48
C PHE A 67 -27.50 -1.49 5.90
N VAL A 68 -26.57 -1.14 6.79
CA VAL A 68 -25.27 -0.55 6.42
C VAL A 68 -24.16 -1.39 7.02
N LEU A 69 -23.24 -1.81 6.16
CA LEU A 69 -22.00 -2.50 6.54
C LEU A 69 -20.86 -1.50 6.52
N GLU A 70 -20.31 -1.21 7.68
CA GLU A 70 -19.22 -0.26 7.88
C GLU A 70 -17.91 -1.00 8.16
N PHE A 71 -16.83 -0.51 7.56
CA PHE A 71 -15.49 -0.97 7.85
C PHE A 71 -14.91 -0.22 9.05
N LEU A 72 -14.39 -0.94 10.04
CA LEU A 72 -13.76 -0.36 11.22
C LEU A 72 -12.24 -0.44 11.15
N ASP A 73 -11.69 -1.61 10.91
CA ASP A 73 -10.24 -1.85 10.90
C ASP A 73 -9.91 -3.15 10.15
N TYR A 74 -8.63 -3.34 9.85
CA TYR A 74 -8.10 -4.61 9.37
C TYR A 74 -6.82 -4.97 10.12
N TYR A 75 -6.56 -6.25 10.20
CA TYR A 75 -5.36 -6.81 10.81
C TYR A 75 -5.00 -8.16 10.18
N ILE A 76 -3.81 -8.62 10.48
CA ILE A 76 -3.32 -9.92 10.04
C ILE A 76 -3.05 -10.81 11.25
N ASP A 77 -3.34 -12.10 11.11
CA ASP A 77 -2.91 -13.10 12.07
C ASP A 77 -1.49 -13.61 11.72
N PRO A 78 -0.80 -14.24 12.68
CA PRO A 78 0.48 -14.88 12.42
C PRO A 78 0.39 -15.91 11.29
N PRO A 79 1.47 -16.09 10.52
CA PRO A 79 1.52 -17.09 9.46
C PRO A 79 1.36 -18.50 10.05
N ARG A 80 0.67 -19.37 9.30
CA ARG A 80 0.43 -20.75 9.71
C ARG A 80 1.68 -21.64 9.62
N TYR A 81 2.54 -21.35 8.64
CA TYR A 81 3.76 -22.09 8.35
C TYR A 81 4.96 -21.16 8.37
N THR A 82 6.11 -21.68 8.75
CA THR A 82 7.38 -20.96 8.67
C THR A 82 7.86 -20.85 7.22
N ILE A 83 8.83 -19.97 6.98
CA ILE A 83 9.42 -19.79 5.65
C ILE A 83 10.04 -21.08 5.17
N ASP A 84 10.81 -21.77 6.04
CA ASP A 84 11.50 -23.02 5.72
C ASP A 84 10.51 -24.14 5.38
N GLU A 85 9.43 -24.27 6.13
CA GLU A 85 8.35 -25.22 5.82
C GLU A 85 7.69 -24.94 4.48
N CYS A 86 7.50 -23.66 4.13
CA CYS A 86 6.93 -23.29 2.84
C CYS A 86 7.87 -23.65 1.67
N LEU A 87 9.18 -23.48 1.85
CA LEU A 87 10.18 -23.84 0.85
C LEU A 87 10.24 -25.36 0.65
N GLU A 88 10.28 -26.13 1.75
CA GLU A 88 10.38 -27.60 1.68
C GLU A 88 9.11 -28.25 1.10
N ARG A 89 7.94 -27.74 1.49
CA ARG A 89 6.64 -28.34 1.11
C ARG A 89 6.03 -27.75 -0.15
N GLY A 90 6.67 -26.77 -0.79
CA GLY A 90 6.13 -26.11 -1.97
C GLY A 90 4.89 -25.24 -1.68
N LEU A 91 4.81 -24.64 -0.48
CA LEU A 91 3.70 -23.81 -0.05
C LEU A 91 3.98 -22.32 -0.28
N THR A 92 2.94 -21.52 -0.17
CA THR A 92 3.05 -20.05 -0.19
C THR A 92 3.10 -19.51 1.24
N TYR A 93 4.12 -18.69 1.54
CA TYR A 93 4.22 -17.97 2.80
C TYR A 93 3.20 -16.84 2.82
N SER A 94 2.14 -17.04 3.58
CA SER A 94 1.00 -16.12 3.62
C SER A 94 0.48 -15.94 5.03
N VAL A 95 -0.19 -14.81 5.25
CA VAL A 95 -0.83 -14.45 6.51
C VAL A 95 -2.33 -14.26 6.28
N PRO A 96 -3.17 -14.70 7.24
CA PRO A 96 -4.61 -14.47 7.18
C PRO A 96 -4.93 -13.00 7.35
N LEU A 97 -5.63 -12.40 6.39
CA LEU A 97 -6.19 -11.06 6.49
C LEU A 97 -7.59 -11.11 7.07
N LYS A 98 -7.83 -10.34 8.11
CA LYS A 98 -9.14 -10.15 8.73
C LYS A 98 -9.52 -8.69 8.72
N ALA A 99 -10.80 -8.42 8.54
CA ALA A 99 -11.38 -7.09 8.66
C ALA A 99 -12.40 -7.09 9.79
N LYS A 100 -12.37 -6.03 10.60
CA LYS A 100 -13.38 -5.76 11.61
C LYS A 100 -14.48 -4.94 10.98
N LEU A 101 -15.65 -5.54 10.88
CA LEU A 101 -16.83 -4.93 10.24
C LEU A 101 -17.92 -4.72 11.25
N LYS A 102 -18.72 -3.68 11.02
CA LYS A 102 -19.89 -3.32 11.81
C LYS A 102 -21.11 -3.29 10.91
N LEU A 103 -22.10 -4.09 11.24
CA LEU A 103 -23.41 -4.10 10.60
C LEU A 103 -24.43 -3.45 11.53
N TYR A 104 -25.14 -2.46 11.03
CA TYR A 104 -26.23 -1.81 11.76
C TYR A 104 -27.42 -1.52 10.86
N CYS A 105 -28.59 -1.43 11.49
CA CYS A 105 -29.85 -1.08 10.82
C CYS A 105 -30.08 0.43 10.94
N THR A 106 -30.52 1.06 9.86
CA THR A 106 -30.87 2.49 9.82
C THR A 106 -32.39 2.70 9.81
N ASP A 107 -33.16 1.60 9.68
CA ASP A 107 -34.61 1.64 9.59
C ASP A 107 -35.23 1.79 10.98
N PRO A 108 -36.07 2.82 11.23
CA PRO A 108 -36.75 3.02 12.50
C PRO A 108 -37.79 1.91 12.81
N ASP A 109 -38.27 1.18 11.80
CA ASP A 109 -39.22 0.08 11.99
C ASP A 109 -38.56 -1.20 12.54
N HIS A 110 -37.21 -1.24 12.58
CA HIS A 110 -36.42 -2.41 13.03
C HIS A 110 -35.48 -2.00 14.18
N GLU A 111 -35.98 -1.25 15.17
CA GLU A 111 -35.22 -0.84 16.36
C GLU A 111 -34.68 -2.03 17.19
N ASP A 112 -35.25 -3.21 17.03
CA ASP A 112 -34.85 -4.44 17.72
C ASP A 112 -33.56 -5.07 17.17
N PHE A 113 -32.97 -4.53 16.08
CA PHE A 113 -31.75 -5.06 15.50
C PHE A 113 -30.52 -4.54 16.24
N ASP A 114 -29.87 -5.40 17.01
CA ASP A 114 -28.62 -5.11 17.67
C ASP A 114 -27.48 -4.89 16.64
N THR A 115 -26.67 -3.86 16.86
CA THR A 115 -25.47 -3.64 16.06
C THR A 115 -24.49 -4.80 16.23
N VAL A 116 -24.14 -5.46 15.14
CA VAL A 116 -23.20 -6.58 15.13
C VAL A 116 -21.82 -6.09 14.72
N ILE A 117 -20.83 -6.33 15.59
CA ILE A 117 -19.42 -6.08 15.29
C ILE A 117 -18.71 -7.42 15.26
N GLN A 118 -18.11 -7.77 14.14
CA GLN A 118 -17.48 -9.08 13.95
C GLN A 118 -16.19 -8.95 13.13
N ASP A 119 -15.26 -9.84 13.44
CA ASP A 119 -14.04 -10.03 12.65
C ASP A 119 -14.31 -11.02 11.52
N VAL A 120 -14.13 -10.58 10.30
CA VAL A 120 -14.39 -11.38 9.09
C VAL A 120 -13.07 -11.76 8.43
N TYR A 121 -12.88 -13.05 8.20
CA TYR A 121 -11.75 -13.55 7.45
C TYR A 121 -11.96 -13.27 5.95
N LEU A 122 -11.05 -12.50 5.34
CA LEU A 122 -11.13 -12.14 3.93
C LEU A 122 -10.32 -13.08 3.03
N GLY A 123 -9.24 -13.63 3.55
CA GLY A 123 -8.38 -14.54 2.81
C GLY A 123 -6.92 -14.46 3.19
N PRO A 124 -6.08 -15.37 2.68
CA PRO A 124 -4.63 -15.29 2.87
C PRO A 124 -4.02 -14.31 1.89
N ILE A 125 -3.08 -13.48 2.37
CA ILE A 125 -2.25 -12.64 1.52
C ILE A 125 -0.79 -13.10 1.62
N PRO A 126 -0.04 -13.17 0.50
CA PRO A 126 1.39 -13.42 0.55
C PRO A 126 2.10 -12.39 1.42
N TYR A 127 3.01 -12.84 2.26
CA TYR A 127 3.73 -11.97 3.16
C TYR A 127 5.21 -11.90 2.80
N MET A 128 5.78 -10.70 2.86
CA MET A 128 7.17 -10.45 2.50
C MET A 128 8.10 -10.94 3.63
N THR A 129 9.20 -11.58 3.26
CA THR A 129 10.27 -11.95 4.18
C THR A 129 11.15 -10.75 4.53
N GLU A 130 11.98 -10.87 5.56
CA GLU A 130 12.95 -9.84 5.93
C GLU A 130 13.97 -9.52 4.82
N LYS A 131 14.16 -10.44 3.88
CA LYS A 131 15.02 -10.27 2.69
C LYS A 131 14.34 -9.52 1.56
N GLY A 132 13.08 -9.10 1.71
CA GLY A 132 12.30 -8.44 0.67
C GLY A 132 11.79 -9.39 -0.42
N THR A 133 11.73 -10.68 -0.16
CA THR A 133 11.25 -11.72 -1.07
C THR A 133 9.86 -12.21 -0.67
N PHE A 134 9.16 -12.81 -1.62
CA PHE A 134 7.94 -13.59 -1.38
C PHE A 134 8.23 -15.06 -1.64
N VAL A 135 7.66 -15.94 -0.83
CA VAL A 135 7.71 -17.38 -1.09
C VAL A 135 6.38 -17.83 -1.66
N ILE A 136 6.36 -18.14 -2.94
CA ILE A 136 5.16 -18.55 -3.67
C ILE A 136 5.37 -19.97 -4.21
N ASN A 137 4.53 -20.91 -3.77
CA ASN A 137 4.61 -22.32 -4.15
C ASN A 137 6.04 -22.91 -3.94
N GLY A 138 6.68 -22.55 -2.84
CA GLY A 138 8.03 -23.00 -2.51
C GLY A 138 9.16 -22.32 -3.27
N ALA A 139 8.89 -21.30 -4.08
CA ALA A 139 9.92 -20.54 -4.78
C ALA A 139 10.05 -19.13 -4.22
N GLU A 140 11.25 -18.70 -3.87
CA GLU A 140 11.51 -17.31 -3.52
C GLU A 140 11.42 -16.43 -4.77
N ARG A 141 10.62 -15.36 -4.68
CA ARG A 141 10.38 -14.42 -5.78
C ARG A 141 10.53 -12.99 -5.29
N VAL A 142 11.04 -12.14 -6.15
CA VAL A 142 11.21 -10.71 -5.89
C VAL A 142 10.42 -9.91 -6.93
N VAL A 143 9.74 -8.85 -6.47
CA VAL A 143 9.12 -7.89 -7.38
C VAL A 143 10.21 -6.96 -7.91
N VAL A 144 10.46 -7.03 -9.21
CA VAL A 144 11.49 -6.21 -9.87
C VAL A 144 10.92 -4.85 -10.24
N SER A 145 11.65 -3.79 -9.92
CA SER A 145 11.27 -2.43 -10.32
C SER A 145 11.38 -2.27 -11.84
N GLN A 146 10.36 -1.67 -12.45
CA GLN A 146 10.32 -1.38 -13.88
C GLN A 146 10.33 0.14 -14.10
N LEU A 147 11.27 0.60 -14.91
CA LEU A 147 11.29 1.99 -15.37
C LEU A 147 10.36 2.13 -16.57
N HIS A 148 9.36 2.98 -16.46
CA HIS A 148 8.45 3.28 -17.56
C HIS A 148 8.25 4.79 -17.69
N ARG A 149 7.79 5.23 -18.86
CA ARG A 149 7.46 6.64 -19.05
C ARG A 149 6.23 7.02 -18.22
N SER A 150 6.28 8.18 -17.59
CA SER A 150 5.10 8.74 -16.95
C SER A 150 4.01 9.05 -17.97
N PRO A 151 2.74 8.86 -17.65
CA PRO A 151 1.66 9.32 -18.52
C PRO A 151 1.74 10.84 -18.67
N GLY A 152 1.57 11.30 -19.90
CA GLY A 152 1.68 12.73 -20.19
C GLY A 152 1.45 13.00 -21.68
N VAL A 153 1.36 14.29 -22.03
CA VAL A 153 1.20 14.77 -23.41
C VAL A 153 2.40 15.63 -23.76
N PHE A 154 3.00 15.34 -24.89
CA PHE A 154 4.10 16.11 -25.44
C PHE A 154 3.60 16.87 -26.67
N PHE A 155 3.85 18.16 -26.69
CA PHE A 155 3.48 19.01 -27.82
C PHE A 155 4.72 19.27 -28.68
N GLY A 156 4.57 19.10 -29.98
CA GLY A 156 5.57 19.45 -30.96
C GLY A 156 4.95 20.32 -32.06
N SER A 157 5.72 21.19 -32.67
CA SER A 157 5.29 21.96 -33.82
C SER A 157 6.14 21.57 -35.05
N SER A 158 5.50 21.38 -36.16
CA SER A 158 6.17 21.19 -37.46
C SER A 158 5.58 22.15 -38.48
N ILE A 159 6.45 22.77 -39.27
CA ILE A 159 6.01 23.66 -40.37
C ILE A 159 5.92 22.81 -41.63
N HIS A 160 4.73 22.72 -42.19
CA HIS A 160 4.53 22.07 -43.47
C HIS A 160 5.09 22.92 -44.63
N ALA A 161 5.37 22.28 -45.77
CA ALA A 161 5.88 22.98 -46.98
C ALA A 161 4.98 24.13 -47.42
N ASN A 162 3.70 24.11 -47.01
CA ASN A 162 2.71 25.17 -47.31
C ASN A 162 2.74 26.33 -46.30
N GLY A 163 3.68 26.34 -45.34
CA GLY A 163 3.80 27.39 -44.31
C GLY A 163 2.80 27.29 -43.15
N THR A 164 1.95 26.27 -43.11
CA THR A 164 1.06 26.00 -41.96
C THR A 164 1.83 25.27 -40.84
N GLN A 165 1.58 25.69 -39.57
CA GLN A 165 2.16 25.13 -38.37
C GLN A 165 1.18 24.16 -37.71
#